data_26fb3111b025348dc5b64764480699c0
#
_entry.id   26fb3111b025348dc5b64764480699c0
#
_cell.length_a   1.000
_cell.length_b   1.000
_cell.length_c   1.000
_cell.angle_alpha   90.00
_cell.angle_beta   90.00
_cell.angle_gamma   90.00
#
_symmetry.space_group_name_H-M   'P 1'
#
loop_
_entity.id
_entity.type
_entity.pdbx_description
1 polymer ?
#
loop_
_entity_poly.entity_id
_entity_poly.type
_entity_poly.pdbx_seq_one_letter_code
_entity_poly.pdbx_strand_id
1 'polypeptide(L)'
;MEKKRIYISDVHLNAGKGLTAPKGKYPYEWIGPAGAKLFSEFVSFINDPSTVKEVVIIGDLLDDWVYPVNMVPPTLQQIINAPINKQVVRELKKISSNKEISVIYLPGNHDMGVTQELVRDNFPGMVFGGTALYNSVYRTSRLRAEHGSAHAMFNAPDTLNSPGTRLPLGYFISRVTATKQYETGDADRHYWTCADDLLETLGPQKLAASLFEAVLEEAGLDEDVVIRMPSRRGKKDGLQAKKVKEKYARLYDQWQEAYGPGVAYKAVFAEIGFLGKLADKLCKKSDTNVVIFGHSHDWELDKDSWFVDDRIYANCGTWCEDDRPCTFVETQKDRQNGEHWVRVMAWEDGQAKVLKEDKVKL
;
A
#
# COMPACT_ATOMS: atom_id res chain seq x y z
N MET A 1 31.28 5.14 -1.47
CA MET A 1 29.86 4.75 -1.63
C MET A 1 29.33 5.32 -2.93
N GLU A 2 28.40 4.62 -3.62
CA GLU A 2 27.59 5.19 -4.70
C GLU A 2 26.45 6.05 -4.15
N LYS A 3 25.77 6.82 -5.02
CA LYS A 3 24.54 7.52 -4.62
C LYS A 3 23.45 6.49 -4.27
N LYS A 4 22.56 6.84 -3.34
CA LYS A 4 21.51 6.01 -2.77
C LYS A 4 20.34 5.83 -3.75
N ARG A 5 19.60 4.71 -3.60
CA ARG A 5 18.22 4.55 -4.02
C ARG A 5 17.33 4.53 -2.79
N ILE A 6 16.22 5.24 -2.86
CA ILE A 6 15.23 5.37 -1.79
C ILE A 6 13.94 4.69 -2.24
N TYR A 7 13.35 3.88 -1.38
CA TYR A 7 12.06 3.21 -1.60
C TYR A 7 11.07 3.67 -0.53
N ILE A 8 9.88 4.06 -0.97
CA ILE A 8 8.82 4.64 -0.13
C ILE A 8 7.52 3.93 -0.47
N SER A 9 6.66 3.66 0.53
CA SER A 9 5.30 3.17 0.34
C SER A 9 4.36 3.70 1.43
N ASP A 10 3.09 3.41 1.29
CA ASP A 10 2.07 3.55 2.33
C ASP A 10 2.02 4.94 2.97
N VAL A 11 1.93 5.97 2.12
CA VAL A 11 1.79 7.38 2.52
C VAL A 11 0.32 7.74 2.73
N HIS A 12 -0.58 7.17 1.94
CA HIS A 12 -2.03 7.32 2.01
C HIS A 12 -2.51 8.77 2.03
N LEU A 13 -2.01 9.58 1.08
CA LEU A 13 -2.54 10.94 0.87
C LEU A 13 -4.00 10.87 0.44
N ASN A 14 -4.87 11.59 1.15
CA ASN A 14 -6.29 11.64 0.90
C ASN A 14 -6.79 13.09 0.68
N ALA A 15 -8.12 13.29 0.54
CA ALA A 15 -8.66 14.62 0.25
C ALA A 15 -8.80 15.55 1.47
N GLY A 16 -8.45 15.07 2.69
CA GLY A 16 -8.55 15.86 3.91
C GLY A 16 -9.98 16.15 4.41
N LYS A 17 -10.99 15.48 3.88
CA LYS A 17 -12.39 15.72 4.25
C LYS A 17 -12.76 15.20 5.63
N GLY A 18 -12.12 14.12 6.08
CA GLY A 18 -12.33 13.54 7.40
C GLY A 18 -11.77 14.41 8.52
N LEU A 19 -10.75 15.23 8.23
CA LEU A 19 -10.15 16.14 9.20
C LEU A 19 -11.10 17.28 9.61
N THR A 20 -12.14 17.54 8.84
CA THR A 20 -13.17 18.55 9.09
C THR A 20 -14.53 17.90 9.35
N ALA A 21 -14.54 16.79 10.07
CA ALA A 21 -15.76 16.05 10.38
C ALA A 21 -16.82 16.96 11.08
N PRO A 22 -18.10 16.85 10.72
CA PRO A 22 -19.18 17.57 11.38
C PRO A 22 -19.27 17.27 12.87
N LYS A 23 -19.95 18.14 13.63
CA LYS A 23 -20.17 17.90 15.07
C LYS A 23 -20.78 16.51 15.33
N GLY A 24 -20.15 15.73 16.22
CA GLY A 24 -20.58 14.39 16.58
C GLY A 24 -20.10 13.29 15.61
N LYS A 25 -19.18 13.64 14.71
CA LYS A 25 -18.47 12.70 13.83
C LYS A 25 -16.97 12.82 14.03
N TYR A 26 -16.19 11.86 13.54
CA TYR A 26 -14.76 11.74 13.77
C TYR A 26 -13.98 11.69 12.45
N PRO A 27 -12.71 12.12 12.44
CA PRO A 27 -11.82 11.94 11.30
C PRO A 27 -11.69 10.45 10.93
N TYR A 28 -11.60 10.15 9.64
CA TYR A 28 -11.46 8.78 9.12
C TYR A 28 -10.24 8.59 8.21
N GLU A 29 -9.52 9.65 7.89
CA GLU A 29 -8.30 9.60 7.06
C GLU A 29 -7.11 9.10 7.88
N TRP A 30 -6.17 8.43 7.21
CA TRP A 30 -4.99 7.90 7.87
C TRP A 30 -3.92 8.98 8.08
N ILE A 31 -3.50 9.65 6.98
CA ILE A 31 -2.49 10.70 7.12
C ILE A 31 -3.13 12.02 7.55
N GLY A 32 -2.74 12.52 8.70
CA GLY A 32 -3.14 13.83 9.19
C GLY A 32 -2.22 14.96 8.69
N PRO A 33 -2.50 16.23 9.06
CA PRO A 33 -1.67 17.37 8.68
C PRO A 33 -0.22 17.26 9.14
N ALA A 34 0.02 16.65 10.31
CA ALA A 34 1.36 16.42 10.84
C ALA A 34 2.13 15.42 9.99
N GLY A 35 1.54 14.28 9.64
CA GLY A 35 2.14 13.27 8.75
C GLY A 35 2.41 13.83 7.36
N ALA A 36 1.46 14.56 6.77
CA ALA A 36 1.66 15.21 5.47
C ALA A 36 2.82 16.23 5.51
N LYS A 37 2.96 16.97 6.61
CA LYS A 37 4.10 17.88 6.81
C LYS A 37 5.41 17.12 6.89
N LEU A 38 5.50 16.09 7.73
CA LEU A 38 6.69 15.25 7.89
C LEU A 38 7.11 14.63 6.56
N PHE A 39 6.17 14.08 5.81
CA PHE A 39 6.45 13.50 4.50
C PHE A 39 6.95 14.57 3.50
N SER A 40 6.38 15.76 3.52
CA SER A 40 6.84 16.88 2.70
C SER A 40 8.28 17.31 3.03
N GLU A 41 8.63 17.36 4.31
CA GLU A 41 9.99 17.67 4.77
C GLU A 41 10.98 16.58 4.32
N PHE A 42 10.60 15.32 4.44
CA PHE A 42 11.39 14.19 3.95
C PHE A 42 11.62 14.25 2.43
N VAL A 43 10.56 14.49 1.63
CA VAL A 43 10.70 14.61 0.16
C VAL A 43 11.64 15.75 -0.21
N SER A 44 11.59 16.87 0.54
CA SER A 44 12.54 17.97 0.36
C SER A 44 13.99 17.58 0.70
N PHE A 45 14.18 16.81 1.77
CA PHE A 45 15.47 16.31 2.21
C PHE A 45 16.11 15.35 1.19
N ILE A 46 15.37 14.42 0.65
CA ILE A 46 15.89 13.46 -0.35
C ILE A 46 16.07 14.08 -1.75
N ASN A 47 15.64 15.30 -1.98
CA ASN A 47 15.92 16.03 -3.22
C ASN A 47 17.35 16.60 -3.25
N ASP A 48 18.30 15.76 -2.94
CA ASP A 48 19.74 16.04 -2.96
C ASP A 48 20.46 15.13 -3.97
N PRO A 49 20.74 15.62 -5.19
CA PRO A 49 21.39 14.81 -6.23
C PRO A 49 22.85 14.45 -5.90
N SER A 50 23.46 15.04 -4.88
CA SER A 50 24.81 14.63 -4.44
C SER A 50 24.80 13.27 -3.75
N THR A 51 23.71 12.92 -3.08
CA THR A 51 23.57 11.68 -2.28
C THR A 51 22.55 10.71 -2.85
N VAL A 52 21.48 11.19 -3.49
CA VAL A 52 20.39 10.37 -4.03
C VAL A 52 20.45 10.35 -5.56
N LYS A 53 20.31 9.17 -6.16
CA LYS A 53 20.19 9.00 -7.62
C LYS A 53 18.80 8.61 -8.08
N GLU A 54 18.02 7.98 -7.21
CA GLU A 54 16.72 7.42 -7.58
C GLU A 54 15.79 7.30 -6.38
N VAL A 55 14.52 7.63 -6.59
CA VAL A 55 13.42 7.45 -5.65
C VAL A 55 12.36 6.57 -6.29
N VAL A 56 11.97 5.49 -5.63
CA VAL A 56 10.95 4.56 -6.10
C VAL A 56 9.81 4.56 -5.09
N ILE A 57 8.66 5.08 -5.51
CA ILE A 57 7.41 5.00 -4.74
C ILE A 57 6.76 3.68 -5.11
N ILE A 58 6.68 2.75 -4.16
CA ILE A 58 6.20 1.39 -4.40
C ILE A 58 4.76 1.18 -3.93
N GLY A 59 3.88 2.13 -4.23
CA GLY A 59 2.44 2.04 -4.03
C GLY A 59 1.90 2.79 -2.82
N ASP A 60 0.59 2.96 -2.82
CA ASP A 60 -0.20 3.60 -1.78
C ASP A 60 0.30 5.00 -1.39
N LEU A 61 0.73 5.78 -2.42
CA LEU A 61 0.98 7.21 -2.26
C LEU A 61 -0.32 7.97 -2.06
N LEU A 62 -1.37 7.61 -2.80
CA LEU A 62 -2.69 8.21 -2.77
C LEU A 62 -3.71 7.20 -2.21
N ASP A 63 -4.79 7.70 -1.60
CA ASP A 63 -5.82 6.84 -1.03
C ASP A 63 -7.23 7.29 -1.43
N ASP A 64 -7.92 6.48 -2.24
CA ASP A 64 -9.33 6.65 -2.57
C ASP A 64 -10.25 5.58 -1.93
N TRP A 65 -9.72 4.73 -1.02
CA TRP A 65 -10.47 3.66 -0.35
C TRP A 65 -11.04 4.07 1.01
N VAL A 66 -10.29 4.82 1.82
CA VAL A 66 -10.65 5.13 3.20
C VAL A 66 -11.66 6.28 3.26
N TYR A 67 -12.91 5.96 2.94
CA TYR A 67 -14.07 6.87 2.98
C TYR A 67 -15.32 6.14 3.47
N PRO A 68 -16.17 6.73 4.35
CA PRO A 68 -17.42 6.13 4.81
C PRO A 68 -18.31 5.62 3.68
N VAL A 69 -19.07 4.53 3.92
CA VAL A 69 -19.88 3.83 2.90
C VAL A 69 -20.89 4.74 2.20
N ASN A 70 -21.42 5.75 2.89
CA ASN A 70 -22.40 6.70 2.36
C ASN A 70 -21.78 7.85 1.54
N MET A 71 -20.45 7.96 1.51
CA MET A 71 -19.73 8.97 0.75
C MET A 71 -19.24 8.39 -0.58
N VAL A 72 -19.26 9.19 -1.64
CA VAL A 72 -18.57 8.86 -2.89
C VAL A 72 -17.09 9.23 -2.71
N PRO A 73 -16.15 8.28 -2.89
CA PRO A 73 -14.73 8.61 -2.82
C PRO A 73 -14.34 9.70 -3.83
N PRO A 74 -13.40 10.58 -3.48
CA PRO A 74 -12.85 11.52 -4.45
C PRO A 74 -12.08 10.78 -5.54
N THR A 75 -11.93 11.41 -6.68
CA THR A 75 -10.98 10.92 -7.70
C THR A 75 -9.54 11.17 -7.24
N LEU A 76 -8.60 10.39 -7.74
CA LEU A 76 -7.17 10.60 -7.45
C LEU A 76 -6.70 12.02 -7.82
N GLN A 77 -7.25 12.61 -8.89
CA GLN A 77 -6.98 14.02 -9.24
C GLN A 77 -7.49 15.00 -8.17
N GLN A 78 -8.64 14.73 -7.55
CA GLN A 78 -9.15 15.55 -6.45
C GLN A 78 -8.29 15.40 -5.19
N ILE A 79 -7.74 14.21 -4.94
CA ILE A 79 -6.79 13.96 -3.85
C ILE A 79 -5.50 14.77 -4.08
N ILE A 80 -4.91 14.69 -5.26
CA ILE A 80 -3.71 15.46 -5.62
C ILE A 80 -3.94 16.97 -5.43
N ASN A 81 -5.14 17.47 -5.78
CA ASN A 81 -5.49 18.88 -5.68
C ASN A 81 -6.00 19.29 -4.29
N ALA A 82 -6.13 18.38 -3.35
CA ALA A 82 -6.64 18.69 -2.02
C ALA A 82 -5.72 19.67 -1.28
N PRO A 83 -6.27 20.68 -0.56
CA PRO A 83 -5.47 21.68 0.13
C PRO A 83 -4.45 21.10 1.11
N ILE A 84 -4.79 20.00 1.81
CA ILE A 84 -3.92 19.31 2.75
C ILE A 84 -2.65 18.78 2.04
N ASN A 85 -2.76 18.35 0.80
CA ASN A 85 -1.67 17.73 0.03
C ASN A 85 -0.81 18.75 -0.73
N LYS A 86 -1.17 20.03 -0.72
CA LYS A 86 -0.53 21.09 -1.52
C LYS A 86 1.00 21.14 -1.33
N GLN A 87 1.47 20.98 -0.11
CA GLN A 87 2.90 21.04 0.20
C GLN A 87 3.60 19.77 -0.30
N VAL A 88 3.07 18.59 0.00
CA VAL A 88 3.61 17.31 -0.47
C VAL A 88 3.69 17.28 -1.99
N VAL A 89 2.60 17.62 -2.68
CA VAL A 89 2.54 17.64 -4.15
C VAL A 89 3.55 18.63 -4.73
N ARG A 90 3.77 19.77 -4.09
CA ARG A 90 4.81 20.73 -4.50
C ARG A 90 6.21 20.12 -4.41
N GLU A 91 6.54 19.47 -3.31
CA GLU A 91 7.88 18.86 -3.14
C GLU A 91 8.06 17.65 -4.06
N LEU A 92 7.02 16.82 -4.26
CA LEU A 92 7.03 15.75 -5.26
C LEU A 92 7.26 16.28 -6.69
N LYS A 93 6.65 17.41 -7.05
CA LYS A 93 6.91 18.08 -8.35
C LYS A 93 8.34 18.58 -8.46
N LYS A 94 8.92 19.12 -7.40
CA LYS A 94 10.31 19.58 -7.41
C LYS A 94 11.28 18.43 -7.63
N ILE A 95 11.18 17.35 -6.84
CA ILE A 95 12.09 16.22 -6.97
C ILE A 95 11.93 15.50 -8.30
N SER A 96 10.71 15.33 -8.79
CA SER A 96 10.47 14.70 -10.09
C SER A 96 10.94 15.54 -11.28
N SER A 97 11.01 16.85 -11.12
CA SER A 97 11.58 17.77 -12.13
C SER A 97 13.12 17.87 -12.08
N ASN A 98 13.75 17.30 -11.05
CA ASN A 98 15.19 17.27 -10.91
C ASN A 98 15.79 16.23 -11.87
N LYS A 99 16.48 16.68 -12.93
CA LYS A 99 17.02 15.81 -13.97
C LYS A 99 18.13 14.85 -13.48
N GLU A 100 18.69 15.09 -12.31
CA GLU A 100 19.74 14.26 -11.73
C GLU A 100 19.20 13.14 -10.83
N ILE A 101 17.91 13.18 -10.49
CA ILE A 101 17.24 12.18 -9.67
C ILE A 101 16.13 11.54 -10.50
N SER A 102 16.18 10.22 -10.68
CA SER A 102 15.07 9.45 -11.26
C SER A 102 13.98 9.25 -10.22
N VAL A 103 12.73 9.55 -10.55
CA VAL A 103 11.59 9.28 -9.67
C VAL A 103 10.62 8.36 -10.39
N ILE A 104 10.31 7.21 -9.78
CA ILE A 104 9.46 6.16 -10.34
C ILE A 104 8.27 5.95 -9.41
N TYR A 105 7.06 5.86 -9.97
CA TYR A 105 5.84 5.57 -9.24
C TYR A 105 5.20 4.26 -9.70
N LEU A 106 5.10 3.30 -8.79
CA LEU A 106 4.34 2.06 -8.94
C LEU A 106 3.04 2.19 -8.14
N PRO A 107 1.86 1.81 -8.67
CA PRO A 107 0.63 1.81 -7.89
C PRO A 107 0.61 0.66 -6.87
N GLY A 108 -0.04 0.91 -5.72
CA GLY A 108 -0.47 -0.10 -4.77
C GLY A 108 -1.95 -0.45 -4.94
N ASN A 109 -2.59 -0.93 -3.88
CA ASN A 109 -4.03 -1.25 -3.92
C ASN A 109 -4.90 0.00 -3.67
N HIS A 110 -4.55 0.88 -2.77
CA HIS A 110 -5.34 2.10 -2.48
C HIS A 110 -5.26 3.14 -3.59
N ASP A 111 -4.28 3.06 -4.44
CA ASP A 111 -4.12 3.94 -5.60
C ASP A 111 -4.04 3.17 -6.94
N MET A 112 -4.64 1.98 -6.98
CA MET A 112 -4.69 1.11 -8.16
C MET A 112 -5.29 1.78 -9.42
N GLY A 113 -6.00 2.89 -9.25
CA GLY A 113 -6.55 3.70 -10.34
C GLY A 113 -5.57 4.69 -10.97
N VAL A 114 -4.32 4.78 -10.49
CA VAL A 114 -3.30 5.66 -11.06
C VAL A 114 -2.97 5.26 -12.48
N THR A 115 -2.90 6.25 -13.37
CA THR A 115 -2.56 6.06 -14.79
C THR A 115 -1.32 6.85 -15.17
N GLN A 116 -0.72 6.48 -16.27
CA GLN A 116 0.41 7.21 -16.84
C GLN A 116 0.08 8.67 -17.13
N GLU A 117 -1.14 8.97 -17.59
CA GLU A 117 -1.61 10.33 -17.85
C GLU A 117 -1.69 11.13 -16.55
N LEU A 118 -2.28 10.54 -15.49
CA LEU A 118 -2.37 11.20 -14.19
C LEU A 118 -0.99 11.58 -13.65
N VAL A 119 -0.03 10.66 -13.71
CA VAL A 119 1.35 10.89 -13.25
C VAL A 119 2.03 11.97 -14.09
N ARG A 120 1.99 11.86 -15.42
CA ARG A 120 2.60 12.83 -16.35
C ARG A 120 2.05 14.25 -16.14
N ASP A 121 0.74 14.37 -15.98
CA ASP A 121 0.07 15.67 -15.91
C ASP A 121 0.26 16.36 -14.55
N ASN A 122 0.54 15.59 -13.50
CA ASN A 122 0.70 16.12 -12.13
C ASN A 122 2.14 16.15 -11.63
N PHE A 123 3.02 15.27 -12.10
CA PHE A 123 4.39 15.13 -11.60
C PHE A 123 5.40 15.09 -12.76
N PRO A 124 5.76 16.26 -13.32
CA PRO A 124 6.65 16.33 -14.48
C PRO A 124 7.98 15.63 -14.22
N GLY A 125 8.39 14.72 -15.12
CA GLY A 125 9.62 13.93 -15.00
C GLY A 125 9.50 12.64 -14.18
N MET A 126 8.41 12.44 -13.45
CA MET A 126 8.14 11.16 -12.77
C MET A 126 7.76 10.09 -13.80
N VAL A 127 8.38 8.93 -13.68
CA VAL A 127 8.11 7.76 -14.52
C VAL A 127 7.03 6.90 -13.90
N PHE A 128 5.94 6.66 -14.62
CA PHE A 128 4.95 5.69 -14.22
C PHE A 128 5.46 4.28 -14.55
N GLY A 129 5.72 3.47 -13.53
CA GLY A 129 6.17 2.09 -13.64
C GLY A 129 5.04 1.07 -13.54
N GLY A 130 3.78 1.53 -13.52
CA GLY A 130 2.61 0.68 -13.48
C GLY A 130 2.30 0.01 -14.81
N THR A 131 1.57 -1.10 -14.74
CA THR A 131 0.99 -1.76 -15.90
C THR A 131 -0.53 -1.81 -15.78
N ALA A 132 -1.23 -1.99 -16.91
CA ALA A 132 -2.69 -2.14 -16.90
C ALA A 132 -3.20 -3.34 -16.07
N LEU A 133 -2.31 -4.23 -15.64
CA LEU A 133 -2.58 -5.45 -14.88
C LEU A 133 -2.03 -5.41 -13.45
N TYR A 134 -1.57 -4.26 -12.96
CA TYR A 134 -1.08 -4.05 -11.59
C TYR A 134 0.14 -4.87 -11.15
N ASN A 135 0.76 -5.64 -12.00
CA ASN A 135 2.05 -6.28 -11.73
C ASN A 135 3.19 -5.26 -11.88
N SER A 136 3.05 -4.17 -11.14
CA SER A 136 4.01 -3.09 -11.16
C SER A 136 5.22 -3.47 -10.34
N VAL A 137 6.30 -3.79 -11.00
CA VAL A 137 7.53 -4.27 -10.37
C VAL A 137 8.71 -3.45 -10.86
N TYR A 138 9.39 -2.81 -9.93
CA TYR A 138 10.71 -2.23 -10.18
C TYR A 138 11.78 -3.32 -10.06
N ARG A 139 12.71 -3.34 -11.01
CA ARG A 139 13.84 -4.28 -11.03
C ARG A 139 15.13 -3.58 -11.37
N THR A 140 16.19 -3.94 -10.67
CA THR A 140 17.54 -3.58 -11.02
C THR A 140 18.50 -4.66 -10.54
N SER A 141 19.41 -5.13 -11.40
CA SER A 141 20.31 -6.25 -11.09
C SER A 141 19.55 -7.41 -10.44
N ARG A 142 19.86 -7.70 -9.20
CA ARG A 142 19.24 -8.77 -8.38
C ARG A 142 18.27 -8.22 -7.32
N LEU A 143 17.77 -7.01 -7.49
CA LEU A 143 16.79 -6.38 -6.61
C LEU A 143 15.43 -6.28 -7.30
N ARG A 144 14.39 -6.62 -6.55
CA ARG A 144 12.99 -6.47 -6.89
C ARG A 144 12.30 -5.60 -5.84
N ALA A 145 11.52 -4.60 -6.27
CA ALA A 145 10.64 -3.84 -5.40
C ALA A 145 9.23 -3.76 -6.01
N GLU A 146 8.23 -3.93 -5.19
CA GLU A 146 6.81 -3.84 -5.55
C GLU A 146 5.97 -3.59 -4.29
N HIS A 147 4.72 -3.17 -4.44
CA HIS A 147 3.90 -2.88 -3.26
C HIS A 147 3.66 -4.11 -2.38
N GLY A 148 3.31 -5.24 -2.97
CA GLY A 148 3.04 -6.50 -2.24
C GLY A 148 1.58 -6.94 -2.31
N SER A 149 0.63 -6.03 -2.38
CA SER A 149 -0.81 -6.30 -2.40
C SER A 149 -1.28 -7.24 -3.51
N ALA A 150 -0.58 -7.29 -4.64
CA ALA A 150 -0.91 -8.21 -5.73
C ALA A 150 -0.81 -9.70 -5.35
N HIS A 151 -0.19 -9.99 -4.23
CA HIS A 151 -0.03 -11.35 -3.70
C HIS A 151 -1.02 -11.67 -2.56
N ALA A 152 -1.72 -10.66 -2.06
CA ALA A 152 -2.68 -10.75 -0.96
C ALA A 152 -4.10 -10.91 -1.53
N MET A 153 -4.84 -11.95 -1.10
CA MET A 153 -6.10 -12.36 -1.73
C MET A 153 -7.18 -11.27 -1.67
N PHE A 154 -7.26 -10.53 -0.56
CA PHE A 154 -8.30 -9.53 -0.34
C PHE A 154 -7.91 -8.15 -0.90
N ASN A 155 -6.64 -7.92 -1.21
CA ASN A 155 -6.10 -6.64 -1.68
C ASN A 155 -5.60 -6.68 -3.12
N ALA A 156 -5.35 -7.88 -3.68
CA ALA A 156 -5.03 -8.04 -5.10
C ALA A 156 -6.18 -7.54 -5.98
N PRO A 157 -5.88 -6.86 -7.10
CA PRO A 157 -6.91 -6.44 -8.06
C PRO A 157 -7.79 -7.61 -8.48
N ASP A 158 -9.09 -7.51 -8.19
CA ASP A 158 -10.02 -8.59 -8.46
C ASP A 158 -10.45 -8.62 -9.93
N THR A 159 -9.79 -9.45 -10.70
CA THR A 159 -10.13 -9.72 -12.10
C THR A 159 -11.23 -10.79 -12.26
N LEU A 160 -11.54 -11.54 -11.20
CA LEU A 160 -12.49 -12.65 -11.20
C LEU A 160 -13.91 -12.17 -10.94
N ASN A 161 -14.12 -11.45 -9.85
CA ASN A 161 -15.44 -10.98 -9.45
C ASN A 161 -15.75 -9.54 -9.89
N SER A 162 -14.73 -8.74 -10.12
CA SER A 162 -14.85 -7.31 -10.46
C SER A 162 -14.08 -6.90 -11.71
N PRO A 163 -14.17 -7.61 -12.85
CA PRO A 163 -13.32 -7.39 -14.01
C PRO A 163 -13.40 -5.96 -14.54
N GLY A 164 -14.50 -5.28 -14.32
CA GLY A 164 -14.72 -3.90 -14.77
C GLY A 164 -14.09 -2.83 -13.88
N THR A 165 -14.11 -2.99 -12.54
CA THR A 165 -13.56 -2.05 -11.57
C THR A 165 -12.26 -2.55 -10.96
N ARG A 166 -12.09 -3.87 -10.91
CA ARG A 166 -11.02 -4.61 -10.25
C ARG A 166 -10.93 -4.37 -8.74
N LEU A 167 -11.98 -3.77 -8.14
CA LEU A 167 -12.01 -3.52 -6.70
C LEU A 167 -12.03 -4.86 -5.94
N PRO A 168 -11.07 -5.13 -5.08
CA PRO A 168 -11.01 -6.34 -4.27
C PRO A 168 -11.90 -6.23 -3.04
N LEU A 169 -12.00 -7.32 -2.25
CA LEU A 169 -12.76 -7.33 -1.00
C LEU A 169 -12.25 -6.28 -0.01
N GLY A 170 -10.93 -6.09 0.07
CA GLY A 170 -10.28 -5.10 0.94
C GLY A 170 -10.80 -3.67 0.73
N TYR A 171 -11.14 -3.28 -0.51
CA TYR A 171 -11.79 -1.99 -0.76
C TYR A 171 -13.09 -1.85 0.05
N PHE A 172 -13.94 -2.86 0.05
CA PHE A 172 -15.22 -2.81 0.78
C PHE A 172 -15.02 -2.85 2.29
N ILE A 173 -14.04 -3.62 2.77
CA ILE A 173 -13.63 -3.65 4.18
C ILE A 173 -13.17 -2.24 4.61
N SER A 174 -12.27 -1.61 3.88
CA SER A 174 -11.77 -0.26 4.18
C SER A 174 -12.90 0.78 4.23
N ARG A 175 -13.93 0.66 3.37
CA ARG A 175 -15.11 1.53 3.38
C ARG A 175 -15.95 1.36 4.66
N VAL A 176 -16.16 0.11 5.11
CA VAL A 176 -16.90 -0.21 6.33
C VAL A 176 -16.14 0.28 7.55
N THR A 177 -14.84 0.01 7.62
CA THR A 177 -13.96 0.46 8.72
C THR A 177 -13.91 1.99 8.84
N ALA A 178 -13.77 2.69 7.70
CA ALA A 178 -13.83 4.15 7.69
C ALA A 178 -15.19 4.67 8.20
N THR A 179 -16.28 3.92 7.98
CA THR A 179 -17.60 4.29 8.53
C THR A 179 -17.63 4.13 10.04
N LYS A 180 -17.12 3.00 10.59
CA LYS A 180 -17.01 2.80 12.04
C LYS A 180 -16.23 3.93 12.68
N GLN A 181 -15.04 4.24 12.16
CA GLN A 181 -14.22 5.34 12.64
C GLN A 181 -14.96 6.68 12.60
N TYR A 182 -15.63 6.99 11.49
CA TYR A 182 -16.40 8.23 11.31
C TYR A 182 -17.56 8.36 12.29
N GLU A 183 -18.27 7.26 12.57
CA GLU A 183 -19.44 7.26 13.46
C GLU A 183 -19.05 7.22 14.94
N THR A 184 -18.02 6.47 15.33
CA THR A 184 -17.70 6.15 16.74
C THR A 184 -16.39 6.78 17.22
N GLY A 185 -15.49 7.20 16.34
CA GLY A 185 -14.13 7.63 16.66
C GLY A 185 -13.17 6.46 16.93
N ASP A 186 -13.68 5.23 16.84
CA ASP A 186 -12.88 4.03 17.01
C ASP A 186 -12.10 3.74 15.73
N ALA A 187 -10.81 4.04 15.79
CA ALA A 187 -9.86 3.77 14.71
C ALA A 187 -9.30 2.34 14.77
N ASP A 188 -9.94 1.46 15.56
CA ASP A 188 -9.50 0.09 15.69
C ASP A 188 -9.40 -0.58 14.31
N ARG A 189 -8.17 -0.79 13.87
CA ARG A 189 -7.80 -1.36 12.58
C ARG A 189 -7.45 -2.84 12.70
N HIS A 190 -7.73 -3.45 13.87
CA HIS A 190 -7.38 -4.83 14.22
C HIS A 190 -8.32 -5.89 13.63
N TYR A 191 -9.04 -5.59 12.52
CA TYR A 191 -9.81 -6.62 11.82
C TYR A 191 -8.94 -7.75 11.26
N TRP A 192 -7.64 -7.57 11.17
CA TRP A 192 -6.70 -8.65 10.85
C TRP A 192 -6.58 -9.66 11.98
N THR A 193 -6.74 -9.26 13.26
CA THR A 193 -6.82 -10.20 14.39
C THR A 193 -8.07 -11.08 14.27
N CYS A 194 -9.21 -10.48 13.90
CA CYS A 194 -10.42 -11.24 13.59
C CYS A 194 -10.21 -12.19 12.40
N ALA A 195 -9.41 -11.81 11.41
CA ALA A 195 -9.13 -12.66 10.26
C ALA A 195 -8.33 -13.91 10.64
N ASP A 196 -7.38 -13.81 11.56
CA ASP A 196 -6.63 -14.97 12.08
C ASP A 196 -7.55 -15.94 12.81
N ASP A 197 -8.36 -15.47 13.76
CA ASP A 197 -9.31 -16.28 14.52
C ASP A 197 -10.33 -16.97 13.59
N LEU A 198 -10.85 -16.25 12.59
CA LEU A 198 -11.76 -16.81 11.60
C LEU A 198 -11.10 -17.84 10.69
N LEU A 199 -9.85 -17.61 10.29
CA LEU A 199 -9.10 -18.56 9.48
C LEU A 199 -8.85 -19.87 10.23
N GLU A 200 -8.46 -19.80 11.50
CA GLU A 200 -8.27 -20.98 12.36
C GLU A 200 -9.57 -21.73 12.61
N THR A 201 -10.68 -21.01 12.81
CA THR A 201 -11.96 -21.62 13.17
C THR A 201 -12.74 -22.14 11.98
N LEU A 202 -12.80 -21.40 10.88
CA LEU A 202 -13.68 -21.67 9.72
C LEU A 202 -12.94 -22.16 8.48
N GLY A 203 -11.62 -21.98 8.46
CA GLY A 203 -10.78 -22.25 7.31
C GLY A 203 -10.90 -21.23 6.17
N PRO A 204 -10.01 -21.32 5.17
CA PRO A 204 -9.87 -20.28 4.15
C PRO A 204 -11.08 -20.14 3.20
N GLN A 205 -11.91 -21.18 3.04
CA GLN A 205 -13.07 -21.18 2.13
C GLN A 205 -14.15 -20.20 2.58
N LYS A 206 -14.34 -20.05 3.89
CA LYS A 206 -15.38 -19.18 4.46
C LYS A 206 -14.85 -17.82 4.89
N LEU A 207 -13.54 -17.66 4.95
CA LEU A 207 -12.89 -16.49 5.55
C LEU A 207 -13.39 -15.17 4.95
N ALA A 208 -13.45 -15.05 3.63
CA ALA A 208 -13.80 -13.81 2.95
C ALA A 208 -15.20 -13.29 3.33
N ALA A 209 -16.20 -14.17 3.29
CA ALA A 209 -17.58 -13.80 3.62
C ALA A 209 -17.75 -13.54 5.12
N SER A 210 -17.16 -14.37 5.98
CA SER A 210 -17.26 -14.24 7.43
C SER A 210 -16.51 -13.03 7.97
N LEU A 211 -15.33 -12.71 7.40
CA LEU A 211 -14.60 -11.50 7.76
C LEU A 211 -15.39 -10.25 7.39
N PHE A 212 -15.97 -10.19 6.18
CA PHE A 212 -16.76 -9.05 5.77
C PHE A 212 -18.02 -8.87 6.63
N GLU A 213 -18.67 -9.98 7.02
CA GLU A 213 -19.82 -9.98 7.94
C GLU A 213 -19.42 -9.45 9.32
N ALA A 214 -18.34 -9.97 9.91
CA ALA A 214 -17.85 -9.52 11.21
C ALA A 214 -17.52 -8.01 11.22
N VAL A 215 -16.87 -7.51 10.16
CA VAL A 215 -16.55 -6.07 10.04
C VAL A 215 -17.82 -5.22 9.90
N LEU A 216 -18.87 -5.71 9.20
CA LEU A 216 -20.16 -5.02 9.13
C LEU A 216 -20.84 -4.94 10.51
N GLU A 217 -20.92 -6.06 11.22
CA GLU A 217 -21.50 -6.13 12.56
C GLU A 217 -20.77 -5.19 13.52
N GLU A 218 -19.45 -5.21 13.51
CA GLU A 218 -18.62 -4.35 14.34
C GLU A 218 -18.79 -2.86 14.03
N ALA A 219 -19.07 -2.52 12.78
CA ALA A 219 -19.39 -1.15 12.36
C ALA A 219 -20.87 -0.77 12.63
N GLY A 220 -21.68 -1.67 13.17
CA GLY A 220 -23.12 -1.43 13.41
C GLY A 220 -23.92 -1.25 12.12
N LEU A 221 -23.46 -1.83 11.01
CA LEU A 221 -24.09 -1.73 9.69
C LEU A 221 -24.83 -3.02 9.34
N ASP A 222 -26.01 -2.88 8.73
CA ASP A 222 -26.77 -4.03 8.24
C ASP A 222 -26.38 -4.41 6.79
N GLU A 223 -26.83 -5.57 6.34
CA GLU A 223 -26.53 -6.10 5.02
C GLU A 223 -27.16 -5.30 3.86
N ASP A 224 -28.14 -4.44 4.13
CA ASP A 224 -28.81 -3.62 3.12
C ASP A 224 -28.10 -2.27 2.90
N VAL A 225 -27.11 -1.93 3.73
CA VAL A 225 -26.34 -0.69 3.55
C VAL A 225 -25.73 -0.63 2.16
N VAL A 226 -25.82 0.52 1.53
CA VAL A 226 -25.25 0.76 0.19
C VAL A 226 -23.89 1.38 0.30
N ILE A 227 -22.87 0.65 -0.13
CA ILE A 227 -21.50 1.14 -0.24
C ILE A 227 -21.37 1.91 -1.55
N ARG A 228 -21.23 3.24 -1.44
CA ARG A 228 -21.09 4.10 -2.62
C ARG A 228 -19.71 3.92 -3.25
N MET A 229 -19.69 3.88 -4.58
CA MET A 229 -18.47 3.69 -5.37
C MET A 229 -18.20 4.94 -6.25
N PRO A 230 -16.97 5.10 -6.76
CA PRO A 230 -16.68 6.14 -7.75
C PRO A 230 -17.63 6.03 -8.94
N SER A 231 -18.26 7.16 -9.30
CA SER A 231 -19.23 7.18 -10.40
C SER A 231 -18.55 6.95 -11.74
N ARG A 232 -18.99 5.92 -12.47
CA ARG A 232 -18.66 5.77 -13.89
C ARG A 232 -19.76 6.42 -14.74
N ARG A 233 -19.39 7.36 -15.60
CA ARG A 233 -20.32 8.03 -16.54
C ARG A 233 -21.51 8.76 -15.89
N GLY A 234 -21.32 9.36 -14.70
CA GLY A 234 -22.38 10.15 -14.06
C GLY A 234 -23.52 9.38 -13.39
N LYS A 235 -23.45 8.05 -13.34
CA LYS A 235 -24.40 7.26 -12.55
C LYS A 235 -23.93 7.18 -11.10
N LYS A 236 -24.87 7.28 -10.16
CA LYS A 236 -24.60 7.01 -8.73
C LYS A 236 -24.45 5.50 -8.57
N ASP A 237 -23.23 5.02 -8.66
CA ASP A 237 -22.95 3.61 -8.49
C ASP A 237 -22.79 3.29 -6.99
N GLY A 238 -23.33 2.16 -6.57
CA GLY A 238 -23.22 1.62 -5.23
C GLY A 238 -23.58 0.15 -5.23
N LEU A 239 -23.03 -0.60 -4.28
CA LEU A 239 -23.30 -2.01 -4.10
C LEU A 239 -23.79 -2.24 -2.67
N GLN A 240 -24.91 -2.95 -2.49
CA GLN A 240 -25.36 -3.34 -1.15
C GLN A 240 -24.37 -4.32 -0.52
N ALA A 241 -24.18 -4.22 0.81
CA ALA A 241 -23.25 -5.08 1.53
C ALA A 241 -23.55 -6.57 1.34
N LYS A 242 -24.82 -6.99 1.35
CA LYS A 242 -25.19 -8.37 1.02
C LYS A 242 -24.70 -8.83 -0.35
N LYS A 243 -24.69 -7.93 -1.35
CA LYS A 243 -24.17 -8.25 -2.69
C LYS A 243 -22.65 -8.34 -2.73
N VAL A 244 -21.95 -7.60 -1.87
CA VAL A 244 -20.51 -7.77 -1.66
C VAL A 244 -20.23 -9.15 -1.06
N LYS A 245 -20.92 -9.52 0.01
CA LYS A 245 -20.83 -10.84 0.66
C LYS A 245 -21.08 -12.00 -0.32
N GLU A 246 -22.19 -11.95 -1.08
CA GLU A 246 -22.49 -12.95 -2.09
C GLU A 246 -21.38 -13.05 -3.16
N LYS A 247 -20.87 -11.91 -3.61
CA LYS A 247 -19.86 -11.80 -4.66
C LYS A 247 -18.52 -12.43 -4.27
N TYR A 248 -18.09 -12.26 -3.03
CA TYR A 248 -16.81 -12.75 -2.54
C TYR A 248 -16.91 -14.04 -1.73
N ALA A 249 -18.12 -14.63 -1.59
CA ALA A 249 -18.33 -15.85 -0.81
C ALA A 249 -17.46 -17.04 -1.27
N ARG A 250 -17.10 -17.09 -2.55
CA ARG A 250 -16.28 -18.15 -3.14
C ARG A 250 -14.86 -17.68 -3.53
N LEU A 251 -14.39 -16.58 -2.95
CA LEU A 251 -13.14 -15.97 -3.38
C LEU A 251 -11.95 -16.94 -3.31
N TYR A 252 -11.84 -17.72 -2.24
CA TYR A 252 -10.77 -18.71 -2.08
C TYR A 252 -10.83 -19.81 -3.16
N ASP A 253 -12.02 -20.38 -3.40
CA ASP A 253 -12.21 -21.41 -4.42
C ASP A 253 -11.87 -20.88 -5.82
N GLN A 254 -12.29 -19.66 -6.13
CA GLN A 254 -11.99 -19.00 -7.41
C GLN A 254 -10.49 -18.77 -7.61
N TRP A 255 -9.77 -18.42 -6.53
CA TRP A 255 -8.32 -18.32 -6.57
C TRP A 255 -7.66 -19.69 -6.77
N GLN A 256 -8.19 -20.75 -6.15
CA GLN A 256 -7.71 -22.11 -6.40
C GLN A 256 -7.91 -22.55 -7.85
N GLU A 257 -9.09 -22.27 -8.41
CA GLU A 257 -9.43 -22.58 -9.80
C GLU A 257 -8.53 -21.80 -10.79
N ALA A 258 -8.31 -20.51 -10.54
CA ALA A 258 -7.58 -19.64 -11.46
C ALA A 258 -6.04 -19.76 -11.35
N TYR A 259 -5.50 -19.94 -10.14
CA TYR A 259 -4.06 -19.84 -9.85
C TYR A 259 -3.47 -21.07 -9.18
N GLY A 260 -4.29 -22.03 -8.83
CA GLY A 260 -3.92 -23.27 -8.15
C GLY A 260 -3.91 -23.17 -6.62
N PRO A 261 -4.08 -24.31 -5.91
CA PRO A 261 -4.28 -24.35 -4.45
C PRO A 261 -3.11 -23.78 -3.66
N GLY A 262 -1.89 -24.00 -4.10
CA GLY A 262 -0.71 -23.49 -3.41
C GLY A 262 -0.53 -21.97 -3.52
N VAL A 263 -1.09 -21.33 -4.56
CA VAL A 263 -1.08 -19.87 -4.69
C VAL A 263 -2.21 -19.28 -3.84
N ALA A 264 -3.41 -19.83 -3.90
CA ALA A 264 -4.55 -19.40 -3.11
C ALA A 264 -4.24 -19.45 -1.60
N TYR A 265 -3.68 -20.59 -1.12
CA TYR A 265 -3.29 -20.73 0.27
C TYR A 265 -2.30 -19.65 0.73
N LYS A 266 -1.27 -19.37 -0.07
CA LYS A 266 -0.27 -18.34 0.26
C LYS A 266 -0.83 -16.93 0.22
N ALA A 267 -1.79 -16.65 -0.67
CA ALA A 267 -2.41 -15.36 -0.79
C ALA A 267 -3.28 -15.01 0.43
N VAL A 268 -3.90 -16.00 1.08
CA VAL A 268 -4.57 -15.79 2.38
C VAL A 268 -3.56 -15.44 3.46
N PHE A 269 -2.43 -16.14 3.54
CA PHE A 269 -1.39 -15.84 4.54
C PHE A 269 -0.67 -14.52 4.28
N ALA A 270 -0.59 -14.06 3.03
CA ALA A 270 -0.05 -12.74 2.71
C ALA A 270 -0.90 -11.59 3.29
N GLU A 271 -2.20 -11.82 3.50
CA GLU A 271 -3.08 -10.84 4.16
C GLU A 271 -2.76 -10.66 5.64
N ILE A 272 -2.31 -11.70 6.31
CA ILE A 272 -2.08 -11.72 7.76
C ILE A 272 -0.60 -11.56 8.14
N GLY A 273 0.19 -10.87 7.29
CA GLY A 273 1.54 -10.44 7.64
C GLY A 273 2.69 -11.36 7.18
N PHE A 274 2.43 -12.40 6.37
CA PHE A 274 3.51 -13.33 5.93
C PHE A 274 4.15 -12.96 4.58
N LEU A 275 4.32 -11.67 4.29
CA LEU A 275 4.97 -11.21 3.05
C LEU A 275 6.43 -11.65 2.93
N GLY A 276 7.17 -11.77 4.05
CA GLY A 276 8.55 -12.25 4.06
C GLY A 276 8.71 -13.67 3.47
N LYS A 277 7.77 -14.60 3.77
CA LYS A 277 7.77 -15.96 3.18
C LYS A 277 7.56 -15.94 1.66
N LEU A 278 6.80 -14.96 1.18
CA LEU A 278 6.62 -14.78 -0.25
C LEU A 278 7.89 -14.22 -0.89
N ALA A 279 8.56 -13.27 -0.24
CA ALA A 279 9.82 -12.73 -0.69
C ALA A 279 10.88 -13.81 -0.91
N ASP A 280 11.01 -14.77 0.02
CA ASP A 280 11.89 -15.93 -0.13
C ASP A 280 11.60 -16.72 -1.42
N LYS A 281 10.31 -16.99 -1.69
CA LYS A 281 9.92 -17.68 -2.93
C LYS A 281 10.28 -16.90 -4.20
N LEU A 282 10.10 -15.58 -4.16
CA LEU A 282 10.46 -14.70 -5.29
C LEU A 282 11.96 -14.68 -5.53
N CYS A 283 12.76 -14.64 -4.47
CA CYS A 283 14.20 -14.76 -4.55
C CYS A 283 14.63 -16.09 -5.20
N LYS A 284 14.05 -17.21 -4.77
CA LYS A 284 14.36 -18.53 -5.32
C LYS A 284 14.02 -18.69 -6.80
N LYS A 285 12.97 -18.00 -7.27
CA LYS A 285 12.48 -18.15 -8.66
C LYS A 285 13.10 -17.20 -9.67
N SER A 286 13.66 -16.06 -9.27
CA SER A 286 13.94 -14.95 -10.16
C SER A 286 15.38 -14.43 -10.12
N ASP A 287 16.34 -15.18 -9.64
CA ASP A 287 17.73 -14.73 -9.43
C ASP A 287 17.79 -13.36 -8.73
N THR A 288 16.97 -13.19 -7.71
CA THR A 288 16.81 -11.97 -6.93
C THR A 288 17.40 -12.18 -5.54
N ASN A 289 18.21 -11.26 -5.07
CA ASN A 289 18.82 -11.33 -3.73
C ASN A 289 18.18 -10.34 -2.76
N VAL A 290 17.49 -9.31 -3.26
CA VAL A 290 16.78 -8.34 -2.43
C VAL A 290 15.35 -8.20 -2.92
N VAL A 291 14.39 -8.35 -2.00
CA VAL A 291 12.97 -8.04 -2.23
C VAL A 291 12.54 -6.95 -1.28
N ILE A 292 11.94 -5.88 -1.82
CA ILE A 292 11.42 -4.76 -1.04
C ILE A 292 9.92 -4.67 -1.26
N PHE A 293 9.15 -4.69 -0.18
CA PHE A 293 7.69 -4.51 -0.16
C PHE A 293 7.27 -3.28 0.66
N GLY A 294 6.01 -2.91 0.56
CA GLY A 294 5.20 -2.10 1.45
C GLY A 294 4.01 -2.90 1.94
N HIS A 295 2.81 -2.30 1.93
CA HIS A 295 1.50 -2.91 2.11
C HIS A 295 1.15 -3.36 3.55
N SER A 296 2.06 -3.95 4.28
CA SER A 296 1.76 -4.41 5.65
C SER A 296 1.80 -3.29 6.69
N HIS A 297 2.30 -2.11 6.35
CA HIS A 297 2.58 -0.99 7.25
C HIS A 297 3.61 -1.30 8.35
N ASP A 298 4.08 -2.54 8.45
CA ASP A 298 5.14 -2.97 9.37
C ASP A 298 6.49 -2.92 8.67
N TRP A 299 7.39 -2.08 9.16
CA TRP A 299 8.75 -2.09 8.64
C TRP A 299 9.48 -3.36 9.04
N GLU A 300 10.23 -3.92 8.13
CA GLU A 300 10.99 -5.14 8.37
C GLU A 300 12.31 -5.12 7.60
N LEU A 301 13.34 -5.70 8.17
CA LEU A 301 14.56 -6.10 7.48
C LEU A 301 14.95 -7.47 7.97
N ASP A 302 14.87 -8.46 7.10
CA ASP A 302 15.20 -9.83 7.43
C ASP A 302 16.23 -10.40 6.48
N LYS A 303 17.31 -10.91 7.07
CA LYS A 303 18.33 -11.68 6.42
C LYS A 303 18.47 -12.99 7.18
N ASP A 304 18.41 -14.10 6.50
CA ASP A 304 18.70 -15.44 7.03
C ASP A 304 17.58 -16.14 7.85
N SER A 305 16.58 -15.46 8.41
CA SER A 305 15.52 -16.17 9.16
C SER A 305 14.56 -16.96 8.25
N TRP A 306 14.36 -16.48 7.03
CA TRP A 306 13.54 -17.11 6.00
C TRP A 306 14.38 -17.62 4.81
N PHE A 307 15.65 -17.20 4.72
CA PHE A 307 16.50 -17.39 3.56
C PHE A 307 17.68 -18.30 3.88
N VAL A 308 17.85 -19.30 3.08
CA VAL A 308 19.10 -20.05 2.98
C VAL A 308 19.93 -19.33 1.93
N ASP A 309 21.00 -18.64 2.27
CA ASP A 309 21.89 -17.86 1.41
C ASP A 309 21.60 -16.34 1.39
N ASP A 310 22.62 -15.54 1.25
CA ASP A 310 22.84 -14.11 1.10
C ASP A 310 21.68 -13.33 0.40
N ARG A 311 20.51 -13.29 1.03
CA ARG A 311 19.29 -12.67 0.54
C ARG A 311 18.70 -11.79 1.61
N ILE A 312 18.03 -10.72 1.21
CA ILE A 312 17.38 -9.76 2.12
C ILE A 312 15.94 -9.53 1.68
N TYR A 313 15.03 -9.59 2.63
CA TYR A 313 13.71 -9.01 2.59
C TYR A 313 13.69 -7.70 3.36
N ALA A 314 13.07 -6.66 2.80
CA ALA A 314 12.81 -5.42 3.50
C ALA A 314 11.38 -4.94 3.25
N ASN A 315 10.78 -4.27 4.23
CA ASN A 315 9.49 -3.60 4.08
C ASN A 315 9.65 -2.13 4.44
N CYS A 316 9.03 -1.25 3.64
CA CYS A 316 9.15 0.20 3.81
C CYS A 316 8.41 0.72 5.04
N GLY A 317 7.49 -0.07 5.64
CA GLY A 317 6.61 0.42 6.70
C GLY A 317 5.60 1.43 6.20
N THR A 318 5.33 2.48 6.98
CA THR A 318 4.25 3.43 6.70
C THR A 318 4.62 4.88 7.05
N TRP A 319 3.79 5.84 6.57
CA TRP A 319 3.88 7.28 6.87
C TRP A 319 2.60 7.84 7.51
N CYS A 320 1.59 7.01 7.70
CA CYS A 320 0.24 7.45 8.03
C CYS A 320 -0.29 6.97 9.38
N GLU A 321 0.50 6.27 10.18
CA GLU A 321 0.09 5.75 11.48
C GLU A 321 0.85 6.44 12.60
N ASP A 322 0.12 7.02 13.58
CA ASP A 322 0.70 7.86 14.65
C ASP A 322 1.51 7.06 15.67
N ASP A 323 1.24 5.75 15.81
CA ASP A 323 1.91 4.84 16.74
C ASP A 323 3.13 4.12 16.12
N ARG A 324 3.45 4.41 14.86
CA ARG A 324 4.57 3.80 14.12
C ARG A 324 5.55 4.85 13.62
N PRO A 325 6.86 4.51 13.53
CA PRO A 325 7.82 5.42 12.93
C PRO A 325 7.54 5.60 11.43
N CYS A 326 7.72 6.81 10.93
CA CYS A 326 7.71 7.08 9.48
C CYS A 326 8.96 6.47 8.85
N THR A 327 8.81 5.42 8.06
CA THR A 327 9.94 4.63 7.59
C THR A 327 10.06 4.56 6.06
N PHE A 328 11.26 4.24 5.61
CA PHE A 328 11.60 4.01 4.21
C PHE A 328 12.78 3.05 4.11
N VAL A 329 12.99 2.47 2.93
CA VAL A 329 14.17 1.64 2.66
C VAL A 329 15.16 2.41 1.80
N GLU A 330 16.44 2.32 2.12
CA GLU A 330 17.51 2.77 1.24
C GLU A 330 18.44 1.63 0.81
N THR A 331 18.93 1.70 -0.41
CA THR A 331 19.99 0.82 -0.89
C THR A 331 21.18 1.62 -1.42
N GLN A 332 22.39 1.15 -1.14
CA GLN A 332 23.60 1.83 -1.52
C GLN A 332 24.75 0.86 -1.80
N LYS A 333 25.36 0.96 -2.98
CA LYS A 333 26.52 0.13 -3.33
C LYS A 333 27.80 0.65 -2.68
N ASP A 334 28.51 -0.26 -2.05
CA ASP A 334 29.89 -0.03 -1.61
C ASP A 334 30.85 -0.32 -2.78
N ARG A 335 31.56 0.70 -3.24
CA ARG A 335 32.48 0.58 -4.38
C ARG A 335 33.74 -0.24 -4.07
N GLN A 336 34.09 -0.39 -2.80
CA GLN A 336 35.33 -1.04 -2.40
C GLN A 336 35.19 -2.58 -2.47
N ASN A 337 34.07 -3.13 -2.00
CA ASN A 337 33.84 -4.57 -1.91
C ASN A 337 32.72 -5.08 -2.82
N GLY A 338 32.01 -4.19 -3.52
CA GLY A 338 30.91 -4.54 -4.43
C GLY A 338 29.64 -4.98 -3.72
N GLU A 339 29.57 -4.92 -2.40
CA GLU A 339 28.37 -5.21 -1.62
C GLU A 339 27.36 -4.08 -1.71
N HIS A 340 26.09 -4.40 -1.48
CA HIS A 340 25.01 -3.44 -1.37
C HIS A 340 24.50 -3.42 0.07
N TRP A 341 24.49 -2.26 0.65
CA TRP A 341 23.76 -1.98 1.87
C TRP A 341 22.27 -1.94 1.57
N VAL A 342 21.49 -2.56 2.43
CA VAL A 342 20.03 -2.42 2.51
C VAL A 342 19.73 -1.95 3.92
N ARG A 343 19.02 -0.83 4.06
CA ARG A 343 18.73 -0.20 5.35
C ARG A 343 17.26 0.14 5.44
N VAL A 344 16.64 -0.19 6.56
CA VAL A 344 15.40 0.42 6.97
C VAL A 344 15.73 1.64 7.82
N MET A 345 15.18 2.76 7.43
CA MET A 345 15.44 4.09 7.99
C MET A 345 14.16 4.64 8.59
N ALA A 346 14.25 5.36 9.69
CA ALA A 346 13.18 6.22 10.20
C ALA A 346 13.47 7.69 9.87
N TRP A 347 12.41 8.45 9.60
CA TRP A 347 12.45 9.89 9.49
C TRP A 347 11.95 10.53 10.78
N GLU A 348 12.81 11.10 11.58
CA GLU A 348 12.51 11.68 12.88
C GLU A 348 13.29 12.98 13.07
N ASP A 349 12.65 14.01 13.61
CA ASP A 349 13.28 15.31 13.94
C ASP A 349 14.06 15.95 12.79
N GLY A 350 13.57 15.80 11.55
CA GLY A 350 14.23 16.33 10.36
C GLY A 350 15.49 15.56 9.94
N GLN A 351 15.68 14.34 10.40
CA GLN A 351 16.85 13.49 10.13
C GLN A 351 16.45 12.05 9.79
N ALA A 352 17.25 11.42 8.93
CA ALA A 352 17.15 10.00 8.64
C ALA A 352 18.02 9.20 9.62
N LYS A 353 17.41 8.30 10.40
CA LYS A 353 18.06 7.41 11.35
C LYS A 353 17.99 5.97 10.90
N VAL A 354 19.08 5.21 11.03
CA VAL A 354 19.11 3.78 10.74
C VAL A 354 18.38 3.03 11.85
N LEU A 355 17.34 2.27 11.49
CA LEU A 355 16.68 1.32 12.38
C LEU A 355 17.35 -0.05 12.31
N LYS A 356 17.58 -0.54 11.10
CA LYS A 356 18.26 -1.82 10.84
C LYS A 356 19.00 -1.76 9.51
N GLU A 357 20.14 -2.43 9.43
CA GLU A 357 20.91 -2.51 8.19
C GLU A 357 21.56 -3.88 8.01
N ASP A 358 21.74 -4.27 6.76
CA ASP A 358 22.47 -5.48 6.37
C ASP A 358 23.10 -5.31 4.98
N LYS A 359 23.91 -6.27 4.58
CA LYS A 359 24.64 -6.28 3.31
C LYS A 359 24.40 -7.54 2.51
N VAL A 360 24.39 -7.36 1.18
CA VAL A 360 24.26 -8.46 0.23
C VAL A 360 25.09 -8.20 -1.02
N LYS A 361 25.53 -9.26 -1.70
CA LYS A 361 26.11 -9.17 -3.04
C LYS A 361 24.99 -9.20 -4.10
N LEU A 362 24.91 -8.16 -4.93
CA LEU A 362 23.95 -8.05 -6.03
C LEU A 362 24.60 -8.24 -7.39
#